data_f3698177c5a8bba0d68af34974f0e903
#
_entry.id   f3698177c5a8bba0d68af34974f0e903
#
_cell.length_a   1.000
_cell.length_b   1.000
_cell.length_c   1.000
_cell.angle_alpha   90.00
_cell.angle_beta   90.00
_cell.angle_gamma   90.00
#
_symmetry.space_group_name_H-M   'P 1'
#
loop_
_entity.id
_entity.type
_entity.pdbx_description
1 polymer ?
#
loop_
_entity_poly.entity_id
_entity_poly.type
_entity_poly.pdbx_seq_one_letter_code
_entity_poly.pdbx_strand_id
1 'polypeptide(L)'
;MSRALRKSLNHFLARALLLALATCFINGILAAQTKSPNFRVLALAEHGGIHKPFVDRAKVWLGKLAAENNFAVDYIEGTEKIDDAFLAKYSLFIQLNYPPYNWTDTAKDAFIKYIEQGKGGWIGFHHATLLGEFDGFQMWPWFHEFMGGIRFKNYIATFVSGSVTVEDRNHPAMKGIASPFTIGKEEWYTYDTSPRPNVRVLASVEERTYTPVTDIKMGDHPVIWTNEHLKARNIYIFMGHRPEHFDNKSFTQIVANSIFWAAGQQESHGK
;
A
#
# COMPACT_ATOMS: atom_id res chain seq x y z
N MET A 1 57.17 2.46 52.27
CA MET A 1 56.81 2.44 50.83
C MET A 1 57.22 3.78 50.23
N SER A 2 58.19 3.77 49.32
CA SER A 2 58.83 4.99 48.81
C SER A 2 57.86 5.79 47.89
N ARG A 3 58.05 7.12 47.85
CA ARG A 3 57.27 8.05 47.01
C ARG A 3 57.24 7.65 45.54
N ALA A 4 58.28 6.94 45.07
CA ALA A 4 58.39 6.43 43.68
C ALA A 4 57.43 5.26 43.41
N LEU A 5 57.25 4.37 44.36
CA LEU A 5 56.30 3.20 44.24
C LEU A 5 54.83 3.65 44.15
N ARG A 6 54.46 4.71 44.90
CA ARG A 6 53.11 5.28 44.85
C ARG A 6 52.80 5.95 43.47
N LYS A 7 53.82 6.65 42.90
CA LYS A 7 53.64 7.26 41.58
C LYS A 7 53.46 6.21 40.46
N SER A 8 54.24 5.12 40.51
CA SER A 8 54.17 4.04 39.55
C SER A 8 52.78 3.31 39.61
N LEU A 9 52.30 3.05 40.84
CA LEU A 9 51.01 2.38 41.04
C LEU A 9 49.84 3.24 40.54
N ASN A 10 49.88 4.55 40.79
CA ASN A 10 48.85 5.48 40.31
C ASN A 10 48.82 5.63 38.79
N HIS A 11 49.99 5.56 38.11
CA HIS A 11 50.04 5.57 36.66
C HIS A 11 49.55 4.26 36.04
N PHE A 12 49.79 3.13 36.72
CA PHE A 12 49.32 1.81 36.27
C PHE A 12 47.77 1.72 36.41
N LEU A 13 47.24 2.17 37.54
CA LEU A 13 45.78 2.20 37.79
C LEU A 13 45.04 3.18 36.82
N ALA A 14 45.64 4.34 36.55
CA ALA A 14 45.07 5.31 35.59
C ALA A 14 45.06 4.76 34.15
N ARG A 15 46.12 4.06 33.72
CA ARG A 15 46.19 3.40 32.42
C ARG A 15 45.21 2.21 32.30
N ALA A 16 45.06 1.41 33.37
CA ALA A 16 44.08 0.32 33.41
C ALA A 16 42.65 0.83 33.36
N LEU A 17 42.34 1.96 34.00
CA LEU A 17 41.00 2.60 33.96
C LEU A 17 40.70 3.21 32.58
N LEU A 18 41.69 3.81 31.93
CA LEU A 18 41.53 4.34 30.56
C LEU A 18 41.33 3.24 29.52
N LEU A 19 42.02 2.08 29.67
CA LEU A 19 41.79 0.94 28.80
C LEU A 19 40.41 0.28 29.04
N ALA A 20 39.95 0.20 30.28
CA ALA A 20 38.62 -0.33 30.61
C ALA A 20 37.49 0.59 30.09
N LEU A 21 37.67 1.90 30.14
CA LEU A 21 36.73 2.86 29.55
C LEU A 21 36.72 2.80 28.03
N ALA A 22 37.86 2.63 27.37
CA ALA A 22 37.97 2.50 25.92
C ALA A 22 37.29 1.18 25.43
N THR A 23 37.41 0.06 26.17
CA THR A 23 36.73 -1.18 25.80
C THR A 23 35.20 -1.11 26.05
N CYS A 24 34.72 -0.36 27.05
CA CYS A 24 33.29 -0.12 27.23
C CYS A 24 32.71 0.78 26.11
N PHE A 25 33.47 1.76 25.60
CA PHE A 25 33.04 2.57 24.46
C PHE A 25 33.03 1.80 23.12
N ILE A 26 33.94 0.86 22.92
CA ILE A 26 33.98 0.02 21.70
C ILE A 26 32.84 -1.00 21.70
N ASN A 27 32.42 -1.51 22.86
CA ASN A 27 31.26 -2.39 22.95
C ASN A 27 29.90 -1.65 22.89
N GLY A 28 29.88 -0.33 23.11
CA GLY A 28 28.68 0.53 22.94
C GLY A 28 28.40 0.91 21.49
N ILE A 29 29.32 0.68 20.56
CA ILE A 29 29.16 0.85 19.11
C ILE A 29 28.99 -0.53 18.43
N LEU A 30 28.36 -1.50 19.11
CA LEU A 30 27.63 -2.52 18.38
C LEU A 30 26.41 -1.78 17.82
N ALA A 31 26.59 -1.20 16.64
CA ALA A 31 25.51 -0.71 15.85
C ALA A 31 24.44 -1.80 15.87
N ALA A 32 23.25 -1.47 16.36
CA ALA A 32 22.11 -2.34 16.21
C ALA A 32 22.11 -2.72 14.72
N GLN A 33 22.51 -3.94 14.40
CA GLN A 33 22.43 -4.44 13.03
C GLN A 33 20.96 -4.34 12.67
N THR A 34 20.60 -3.29 11.91
CA THR A 34 19.25 -3.13 11.41
C THR A 34 18.99 -4.38 10.57
N LYS A 35 18.14 -5.23 11.08
CA LYS A 35 17.75 -6.46 10.38
C LYS A 35 17.30 -6.07 8.99
N SER A 36 17.85 -6.68 7.96
CA SER A 36 17.41 -6.42 6.59
C SER A 36 15.90 -6.59 6.48
N PRO A 37 15.21 -5.73 5.73
CA PRO A 37 13.76 -5.85 5.60
C PRO A 37 13.40 -7.19 4.96
N ASN A 38 12.32 -7.81 5.43
CA ASN A 38 11.82 -9.08 4.91
C ASN A 38 11.43 -8.97 3.42
N PHE A 39 10.90 -7.81 3.02
CA PHE A 39 10.56 -7.47 1.65
C PHE A 39 10.52 -5.95 1.47
N ARG A 40 10.46 -5.52 0.21
CA ARG A 40 10.38 -4.10 -0.13
C ARG A 40 9.10 -3.81 -0.90
N VAL A 41 8.51 -2.67 -0.60
CA VAL A 41 7.30 -2.13 -1.23
C VAL A 41 7.68 -0.86 -1.97
N LEU A 42 7.26 -0.72 -3.22
CA LEU A 42 7.27 0.54 -3.95
C LEU A 42 5.86 1.16 -3.87
N ALA A 43 5.75 2.40 -3.44
CA ALA A 43 4.50 3.14 -3.48
C ALA A 43 4.62 4.30 -4.48
N LEU A 44 3.86 4.22 -5.59
CA LEU A 44 3.67 5.31 -6.53
C LEU A 44 2.54 6.18 -5.98
N ALA A 45 2.91 7.32 -5.39
CA ALA A 45 1.99 8.19 -4.68
C ALA A 45 1.54 9.35 -5.57
N GLU A 46 0.23 9.62 -5.58
CA GLU A 46 -0.29 10.82 -6.22
C GLU A 46 0.34 12.06 -5.58
N HIS A 47 0.81 13.00 -6.43
CA HIS A 47 1.44 14.23 -6.00
C HIS A 47 0.45 15.39 -6.00
N GLY A 48 0.09 15.87 -4.80
CA GLY A 48 -0.82 17.02 -4.67
C GLY A 48 -2.31 16.66 -4.79
N GLY A 49 -3.10 17.65 -5.22
CA GLY A 49 -4.54 17.48 -5.43
C GLY A 49 -5.35 17.29 -4.15
N ILE A 50 -6.64 16.98 -4.35
CA ILE A 50 -7.61 16.79 -3.27
C ILE A 50 -7.41 15.50 -2.48
N HIS A 51 -6.67 14.53 -3.03
CA HIS A 51 -6.35 13.24 -2.39
C HIS A 51 -5.06 13.27 -1.57
N LYS A 52 -4.30 14.37 -1.62
CA LYS A 52 -3.07 14.52 -0.84
C LYS A 52 -3.24 14.19 0.66
N PRO A 53 -4.33 14.60 1.34
CA PRO A 53 -4.53 14.24 2.74
C PRO A 53 -4.61 12.72 3.00
N PHE A 54 -5.25 11.97 2.10
CA PHE A 54 -5.27 10.51 2.17
C PHE A 54 -3.87 9.93 1.96
N VAL A 55 -3.14 10.40 0.94
CA VAL A 55 -1.78 9.93 0.63
C VAL A 55 -0.83 10.20 1.79
N ASP A 56 -0.88 11.38 2.40
CA ASP A 56 -0.06 11.73 3.56
C ASP A 56 -0.38 10.82 4.76
N ARG A 57 -1.65 10.58 5.03
CA ARG A 57 -2.09 9.67 6.09
C ARG A 57 -1.66 8.23 5.83
N ALA A 58 -1.77 7.78 4.57
CA ALA A 58 -1.31 6.47 4.13
C ALA A 58 0.20 6.30 4.36
N LYS A 59 1.02 7.30 4.00
CA LYS A 59 2.47 7.27 4.23
C LYS A 59 2.81 7.08 5.72
N VAL A 60 2.12 7.78 6.61
CA VAL A 60 2.31 7.63 8.08
C VAL A 60 1.91 6.23 8.54
N TRP A 61 0.74 5.75 8.11
CA TRP A 61 0.23 4.44 8.50
C TRP A 61 1.11 3.30 7.95
N LEU A 62 1.50 3.36 6.68
CA LEU A 62 2.40 2.39 6.05
C LEU A 62 3.78 2.37 6.73
N GLY A 63 4.32 3.54 7.11
CA GLY A 63 5.58 3.62 7.82
C GLY A 63 5.53 2.92 9.18
N LYS A 64 4.41 3.07 9.93
CA LYS A 64 4.19 2.36 11.18
C LYS A 64 4.08 0.84 10.96
N LEU A 65 3.24 0.42 10.03
CA LEU A 65 3.07 -1.01 9.70
C LEU A 65 4.39 -1.64 9.26
N ALA A 66 5.18 -0.93 8.46
CA ALA A 66 6.49 -1.37 7.98
C ALA A 66 7.48 -1.58 9.13
N ALA A 67 7.56 -0.62 10.06
CA ALA A 67 8.43 -0.72 11.23
C ALA A 67 8.04 -1.88 12.14
N GLU A 68 6.75 -2.10 12.38
CA GLU A 68 6.22 -3.18 13.20
C GLU A 68 6.46 -4.58 12.60
N ASN A 69 6.56 -4.68 11.26
CA ASN A 69 6.63 -5.96 10.54
C ASN A 69 7.93 -6.17 9.75
N ASN A 70 8.93 -5.30 9.94
CA ASN A 70 10.24 -5.39 9.31
C ASN A 70 10.18 -5.49 7.78
N PHE A 71 9.46 -4.58 7.12
CA PHE A 71 9.54 -4.35 5.68
C PHE A 71 9.88 -2.90 5.38
N ALA A 72 10.30 -2.60 4.15
CA ALA A 72 10.65 -1.25 3.72
C ALA A 72 9.65 -0.74 2.69
N VAL A 73 9.36 0.57 2.73
CA VAL A 73 8.53 1.25 1.74
C VAL A 73 9.31 2.40 1.13
N ASP A 74 9.48 2.36 -0.19
CA ASP A 74 10.03 3.46 -0.96
C ASP A 74 8.88 4.19 -1.69
N TYR A 75 8.99 5.51 -1.78
CA TYR A 75 7.97 6.35 -2.40
C TYR A 75 8.50 7.04 -3.64
N ILE A 76 7.71 7.05 -4.71
CA ILE A 76 7.92 7.85 -5.92
C ILE A 76 6.62 8.60 -6.25
N GLU A 77 6.74 9.71 -6.95
CA GLU A 77 5.61 10.59 -7.30
C GLU A 77 5.45 10.74 -8.82
N GLY A 78 6.21 9.98 -9.59
CA GLY A 78 6.16 9.89 -11.05
C GLY A 78 6.69 8.56 -11.54
N THR A 79 6.51 8.29 -12.83
CA THR A 79 6.82 6.99 -13.42
C THR A 79 8.16 6.92 -14.16
N GLU A 80 8.92 8.03 -14.21
CA GLU A 80 10.14 8.17 -15.01
C GLU A 80 11.26 7.23 -14.60
N LYS A 81 11.25 6.80 -13.33
CA LYS A 81 12.24 5.86 -12.77
C LYS A 81 11.89 4.39 -12.96
N ILE A 82 10.65 4.12 -13.42
CA ILE A 82 10.13 2.76 -13.51
C ILE A 82 10.64 2.10 -14.79
N ASP A 83 11.43 1.04 -14.59
CA ASP A 83 11.84 0.08 -15.60
C ASP A 83 11.90 -1.33 -14.98
N ASP A 84 12.23 -2.34 -15.79
CA ASP A 84 12.32 -3.74 -15.36
C ASP A 84 13.30 -3.92 -14.18
N ALA A 85 14.45 -3.26 -14.21
CA ALA A 85 15.49 -3.38 -13.19
C ALA A 85 15.09 -2.66 -11.88
N PHE A 86 14.39 -1.55 -12.01
CA PHE A 86 13.86 -0.81 -10.87
C PHE A 86 12.78 -1.61 -10.16
N LEU A 87 11.78 -2.15 -10.89
CA LEU A 87 10.69 -2.94 -10.31
C LEU A 87 11.17 -4.27 -9.71
N ALA A 88 12.23 -4.87 -10.25
CA ALA A 88 12.78 -6.13 -9.72
C ALA A 88 13.26 -6.05 -8.26
N LYS A 89 13.40 -4.85 -7.70
CA LYS A 89 13.79 -4.62 -6.29
C LYS A 89 12.64 -4.77 -5.30
N TYR A 90 11.39 -4.85 -5.78
CA TYR A 90 10.18 -4.77 -4.97
C TYR A 90 9.32 -6.01 -5.12
N SER A 91 8.85 -6.53 -3.99
CA SER A 91 7.90 -7.64 -3.92
C SER A 91 6.45 -7.17 -4.07
N LEU A 92 6.20 -5.88 -3.87
CA LEU A 92 4.87 -5.27 -3.93
C LEU A 92 4.96 -3.86 -4.52
N PHE A 93 4.06 -3.57 -5.45
CA PHE A 93 3.82 -2.24 -5.99
C PHE A 93 2.46 -1.73 -5.47
N ILE A 94 2.45 -0.59 -4.79
CA ILE A 94 1.23 0.10 -4.35
C ILE A 94 1.01 1.32 -5.24
N GLN A 95 -0.08 1.34 -5.99
CA GLN A 95 -0.55 2.51 -6.73
C GLN A 95 -1.44 3.33 -5.81
N LEU A 96 -0.79 4.25 -5.06
CA LEU A 96 -1.41 5.03 -3.99
C LEU A 96 -2.07 6.28 -4.57
N ASN A 97 -3.29 6.12 -5.06
CA ASN A 97 -4.10 7.12 -5.76
C ASN A 97 -3.48 7.67 -7.05
N TYR A 98 -2.40 7.10 -7.55
CA TYR A 98 -1.83 7.55 -8.83
C TYR A 98 -2.71 7.04 -9.98
N PRO A 99 -3.19 7.90 -10.89
CA PRO A 99 -4.09 7.46 -11.96
C PRO A 99 -3.35 6.62 -13.01
N PRO A 100 -4.08 5.80 -13.81
CA PRO A 100 -3.49 4.94 -14.84
C PRO A 100 -3.19 5.68 -16.15
N TYR A 101 -3.15 6.99 -16.15
CA TYR A 101 -2.72 7.83 -17.28
C TYR A 101 -1.46 8.62 -16.91
N ASN A 102 -0.84 9.25 -17.91
CA ASN A 102 0.43 9.98 -17.73
C ASN A 102 1.60 9.11 -17.21
N TRP A 103 1.63 7.85 -17.63
CA TRP A 103 2.77 6.97 -17.41
C TRP A 103 3.69 7.01 -18.62
N THR A 104 5.02 6.96 -18.40
CA THR A 104 5.97 6.76 -19.51
C THR A 104 5.77 5.39 -20.15
N ASP A 105 6.06 5.27 -21.43
CA ASP A 105 5.90 3.98 -22.14
C ASP A 105 6.82 2.91 -21.56
N THR A 106 8.03 3.26 -21.17
CA THR A 106 8.96 2.36 -20.45
C THR A 106 8.35 1.84 -19.17
N ALA A 107 7.68 2.70 -18.39
CA ALA A 107 7.02 2.31 -17.14
C ALA A 107 5.83 1.39 -17.39
N LYS A 108 5.02 1.66 -18.44
CA LYS A 108 3.91 0.79 -18.83
C LYS A 108 4.40 -0.61 -19.19
N ASP A 109 5.43 -0.70 -20.05
CA ASP A 109 6.00 -1.99 -20.49
C ASP A 109 6.59 -2.79 -19.32
N ALA A 110 7.31 -2.12 -18.43
CA ALA A 110 7.88 -2.76 -17.24
C ALA A 110 6.79 -3.24 -16.27
N PHE A 111 5.74 -2.44 -16.07
CA PHE A 111 4.62 -2.79 -15.21
C PHE A 111 3.81 -3.97 -15.76
N ILE A 112 3.52 -3.99 -17.06
CA ILE A 112 2.88 -5.13 -17.73
C ILE A 112 3.65 -6.42 -17.45
N LYS A 113 4.96 -6.43 -17.70
CA LYS A 113 5.82 -7.60 -17.45
C LYS A 113 5.85 -7.98 -15.96
N TYR A 114 5.87 -6.98 -15.05
CA TYR A 114 5.86 -7.20 -13.61
C TYR A 114 4.61 -7.96 -13.17
N ILE A 115 3.45 -7.57 -13.69
CA ILE A 115 2.16 -8.19 -13.37
C ILE A 115 1.98 -9.53 -14.08
N GLU A 116 2.17 -9.58 -15.41
CA GLU A 116 1.92 -10.80 -16.21
C GLU A 116 2.86 -11.95 -15.88
N GLN A 117 4.12 -11.63 -15.52
CA GLN A 117 5.10 -12.64 -15.15
C GLN A 117 5.07 -13.01 -13.66
N GLY A 118 4.30 -12.28 -12.85
CA GLY A 118 4.21 -12.52 -11.40
C GLY A 118 5.49 -12.18 -10.65
N LYS A 119 6.21 -11.13 -11.08
CA LYS A 119 7.47 -10.70 -10.47
C LYS A 119 7.28 -10.09 -9.08
N GLY A 120 6.09 -9.54 -8.80
CA GLY A 120 5.66 -9.03 -7.51
C GLY A 120 4.16 -8.76 -7.51
N GLY A 121 3.60 -8.41 -6.36
CA GLY A 121 2.17 -8.11 -6.22
C GLY A 121 1.82 -6.66 -6.54
N TRP A 122 0.51 -6.38 -6.60
CA TRP A 122 0.00 -5.03 -6.81
C TRP A 122 -1.20 -4.73 -5.91
N ILE A 123 -1.26 -3.49 -5.40
CA ILE A 123 -2.43 -2.91 -4.73
C ILE A 123 -2.72 -1.57 -5.37
N GLY A 124 -3.94 -1.35 -5.84
CA GLY A 124 -4.40 -0.06 -6.34
C GLY A 124 -5.48 0.54 -5.46
N PHE A 125 -5.42 1.86 -5.31
CA PHE A 125 -6.43 2.62 -4.58
C PHE A 125 -7.13 3.61 -5.49
N HIS A 126 -8.41 3.82 -5.28
CA HIS A 126 -9.28 4.89 -5.76
C HIS A 126 -8.98 5.32 -7.21
N HIS A 127 -8.08 6.29 -7.42
CA HIS A 127 -7.68 6.79 -8.74
C HIS A 127 -7.10 5.72 -9.68
N ALA A 128 -6.71 4.54 -9.18
CA ALA A 128 -6.29 3.45 -10.05
C ALA A 128 -7.41 2.99 -11.02
N THR A 129 -8.68 3.33 -10.75
CA THR A 129 -9.81 3.10 -11.66
C THR A 129 -10.29 4.33 -12.41
N LEU A 130 -9.52 5.41 -12.42
CA LEU A 130 -9.82 6.57 -13.24
C LEU A 130 -9.46 6.26 -14.70
N LEU A 131 -10.26 5.37 -15.29
CA LEU A 131 -10.09 4.79 -16.62
C LEU A 131 -10.94 5.50 -17.65
N GLY A 132 -10.29 6.18 -18.58
CA GLY A 132 -10.90 7.00 -19.60
C GLY A 132 -9.85 7.84 -20.30
N GLU A 133 -10.31 8.91 -20.92
CA GLU A 133 -9.47 9.93 -21.52
C GLU A 133 -9.49 11.16 -20.62
N PHE A 134 -8.35 11.47 -20.00
CA PHE A 134 -8.21 12.54 -19.01
C PHE A 134 -6.99 13.40 -19.33
N ASP A 135 -7.13 14.71 -19.19
CA ASP A 135 -6.02 15.67 -19.31
C ASP A 135 -5.23 15.55 -20.64
N GLY A 136 -5.90 15.10 -21.71
CA GLY A 136 -5.27 14.86 -23.02
C GLY A 136 -4.57 13.52 -23.18
N PHE A 137 -4.54 12.69 -22.14
CA PHE A 137 -4.01 11.32 -22.22
C PHE A 137 -5.09 10.35 -22.67
N GLN A 138 -4.68 9.40 -23.51
CA GLN A 138 -5.52 8.28 -23.93
C GLN A 138 -5.61 7.24 -22.82
N MET A 139 -6.76 6.56 -22.76
CA MET A 139 -6.92 5.41 -21.87
C MET A 139 -5.87 4.33 -22.19
N TRP A 140 -5.29 3.74 -21.15
CA TRP A 140 -4.35 2.64 -21.29
C TRP A 140 -5.10 1.31 -21.46
N PRO A 141 -5.16 0.71 -22.69
CA PRO A 141 -6.03 -0.43 -22.94
C PRO A 141 -5.70 -1.66 -22.09
N TRP A 142 -4.42 -1.97 -21.91
CA TRP A 142 -4.01 -3.10 -21.06
C TRP A 142 -4.49 -2.92 -19.61
N PHE A 143 -4.36 -1.71 -19.07
CA PHE A 143 -4.78 -1.43 -17.69
C PHE A 143 -6.31 -1.46 -17.55
N HIS A 144 -7.05 -1.07 -18.57
CA HIS A 144 -8.50 -1.23 -18.66
C HIS A 144 -8.91 -2.70 -18.53
N GLU A 145 -8.29 -3.61 -19.31
CA GLU A 145 -8.53 -5.05 -19.19
C GLU A 145 -8.09 -5.60 -17.83
N PHE A 146 -6.94 -5.12 -17.29
CA PHE A 146 -6.46 -5.50 -15.97
C PHE A 146 -7.48 -5.19 -14.87
N MET A 147 -8.19 -4.07 -14.97
CA MET A 147 -9.21 -3.63 -14.01
C MET A 147 -10.60 -4.23 -14.24
N GLY A 148 -10.73 -5.17 -15.19
CA GLY A 148 -11.97 -5.88 -15.45
C GLY A 148 -12.82 -5.28 -16.56
N GLY A 149 -12.24 -4.46 -17.44
CA GLY A 149 -12.91 -3.90 -18.61
C GLY A 149 -13.87 -2.75 -18.29
N ILE A 150 -13.60 -2.00 -17.23
CA ILE A 150 -14.45 -0.88 -16.78
C ILE A 150 -13.91 0.47 -17.27
N ARG A 151 -14.84 1.44 -17.45
CA ARG A 151 -14.50 2.85 -17.65
C ARG A 151 -15.17 3.69 -16.58
N PHE A 152 -14.45 4.69 -16.10
CA PHE A 152 -15.04 5.70 -15.21
C PHE A 152 -16.22 6.40 -15.90
N LYS A 153 -17.32 6.53 -15.19
CA LYS A 153 -18.55 7.16 -15.70
C LYS A 153 -18.94 8.41 -14.94
N ASN A 154 -18.98 8.33 -13.62
CA ASN A 154 -19.42 9.42 -12.75
C ASN A 154 -18.95 9.18 -11.31
N TYR A 155 -19.14 10.16 -10.45
CA TYR A 155 -18.79 10.09 -9.02
C TYR A 155 -19.80 10.87 -8.16
N ILE A 156 -19.83 10.55 -6.86
CA ILE A 156 -20.69 11.20 -5.88
C ILE A 156 -19.91 12.31 -5.19
N ALA A 157 -19.99 13.54 -5.71
CA ALA A 157 -19.22 14.69 -5.24
C ALA A 157 -19.52 15.13 -3.79
N THR A 158 -20.68 14.74 -3.25
CA THR A 158 -21.14 15.14 -1.91
C THR A 158 -20.60 14.27 -0.78
N PHE A 159 -19.78 13.28 -1.10
CA PHE A 159 -19.24 12.29 -0.16
C PHE A 159 -20.31 11.62 0.71
N VAL A 160 -20.67 10.43 0.35
CA VAL A 160 -21.68 9.67 1.10
C VAL A 160 -21.06 8.49 1.84
N SER A 161 -21.62 8.18 3.01
CA SER A 161 -21.30 6.93 3.69
C SER A 161 -22.03 5.76 3.03
N GLY A 162 -21.41 4.60 3.01
CA GLY A 162 -22.01 3.37 2.46
C GLY A 162 -21.64 2.15 3.28
N SER A 163 -22.52 1.16 3.29
CA SER A 163 -22.30 -0.15 3.92
C SER A 163 -21.67 -1.09 2.91
N VAL A 164 -20.50 -1.64 3.25
CA VAL A 164 -19.74 -2.57 2.40
C VAL A 164 -19.96 -3.99 2.91
N THR A 165 -20.38 -4.87 2.01
CA THR A 165 -20.59 -6.30 2.28
C THR A 165 -19.44 -7.11 1.71
N VAL A 166 -18.79 -7.95 2.54
CA VAL A 166 -17.78 -8.91 2.09
C VAL A 166 -18.48 -10.07 1.40
N GLU A 167 -18.16 -10.30 0.13
CA GLU A 167 -18.71 -11.40 -0.68
C GLU A 167 -17.85 -12.66 -0.58
N ASP A 168 -16.53 -12.51 -0.54
CA ASP A 168 -15.60 -13.64 -0.43
C ASP A 168 -14.79 -13.59 0.87
N ARG A 169 -15.29 -14.28 1.88
CA ARG A 169 -14.65 -14.39 3.19
C ARG A 169 -13.42 -15.29 3.22
N ASN A 170 -13.23 -16.10 2.17
CA ASN A 170 -12.12 -17.05 2.08
C ASN A 170 -10.85 -16.43 1.51
N HIS A 171 -10.97 -15.28 0.85
CA HIS A 171 -9.81 -14.58 0.33
C HIS A 171 -8.96 -14.01 1.48
N PRO A 172 -7.61 -14.20 1.47
CA PRO A 172 -6.74 -13.76 2.58
C PRO A 172 -6.90 -12.29 2.94
N ALA A 173 -7.10 -11.40 1.97
CA ALA A 173 -7.33 -9.98 2.22
C ALA A 173 -8.58 -9.69 3.06
N MET A 174 -9.58 -10.57 3.04
CA MET A 174 -10.85 -10.42 3.77
C MET A 174 -10.86 -11.15 5.12
N LYS A 175 -9.76 -11.77 5.53
CA LYS A 175 -9.68 -12.51 6.79
C LYS A 175 -9.92 -11.60 7.99
N GLY A 176 -10.84 -12.01 8.85
CA GLY A 176 -11.17 -11.27 10.09
C GLY A 176 -11.98 -9.99 9.89
N ILE A 177 -12.43 -9.70 8.67
CA ILE A 177 -13.20 -8.49 8.38
C ILE A 177 -14.67 -8.70 8.79
N ALA A 178 -15.18 -7.76 9.59
CA ALA A 178 -16.60 -7.70 9.88
C ALA A 178 -17.41 -7.43 8.59
N SER A 179 -18.59 -8.03 8.45
CA SER A 179 -19.44 -7.80 7.29
C SER A 179 -20.91 -7.82 7.70
N PRO A 180 -21.67 -6.75 7.38
CA PRO A 180 -21.17 -5.56 6.69
C PRO A 180 -20.31 -4.66 7.59
N PHE A 181 -19.55 -3.73 6.96
CA PHE A 181 -18.90 -2.62 7.64
C PHE A 181 -19.19 -1.29 6.94
N THR A 182 -19.15 -0.19 7.67
CA THR A 182 -19.48 1.13 7.10
C THR A 182 -18.20 1.86 6.71
N ILE A 183 -18.19 2.41 5.50
CA ILE A 183 -17.23 3.42 5.04
C ILE A 183 -17.91 4.79 5.10
N GLY A 184 -17.31 5.73 5.81
CA GLY A 184 -17.81 7.08 5.98
C GLY A 184 -17.30 8.03 4.92
N LYS A 185 -18.18 8.86 4.34
CA LYS A 185 -17.81 10.00 3.49
C LYS A 185 -16.82 9.67 2.37
N GLU A 186 -17.15 8.72 1.50
CA GLU A 186 -16.34 8.39 0.32
C GLU A 186 -16.91 9.03 -0.95
N GLU A 187 -16.04 9.29 -1.91
CA GLU A 187 -16.37 9.75 -3.25
C GLU A 187 -16.60 8.54 -4.17
N TRP A 188 -17.73 7.84 -3.99
CA TRP A 188 -18.00 6.63 -4.75
C TRP A 188 -18.04 6.91 -6.25
N TYR A 189 -17.20 6.21 -7.02
CA TYR A 189 -17.26 6.22 -8.48
C TYR A 189 -18.31 5.25 -8.98
N THR A 190 -18.87 5.55 -10.13
CA THR A 190 -19.62 4.59 -10.93
C THR A 190 -18.88 4.35 -12.24
N TYR A 191 -19.02 3.14 -12.75
CA TYR A 191 -18.42 2.71 -14.00
C TYR A 191 -19.50 2.47 -15.05
N ASP A 192 -19.12 2.41 -16.32
CA ASP A 192 -20.01 2.11 -17.43
C ASP A 192 -20.58 0.69 -17.37
N THR A 193 -19.82 -0.25 -16.77
CA THR A 193 -20.22 -1.63 -16.52
C THR A 193 -19.66 -2.12 -15.19
N SER A 194 -20.17 -3.26 -14.70
CA SER A 194 -19.59 -3.94 -13.53
C SER A 194 -18.33 -4.72 -13.95
N PRO A 195 -17.24 -4.69 -13.15
CA PRO A 195 -16.06 -5.52 -13.41
C PRO A 195 -16.29 -7.02 -13.16
N ARG A 196 -17.37 -7.39 -12.50
CA ARG A 196 -17.68 -8.74 -12.00
C ARG A 196 -17.50 -9.87 -13.00
N PRO A 197 -17.86 -9.75 -14.29
CA PRO A 197 -17.65 -10.83 -15.23
C PRO A 197 -16.18 -11.19 -15.47
N ASN A 198 -15.26 -10.26 -15.22
CA ASN A 198 -13.85 -10.37 -15.58
C ASN A 198 -12.91 -10.41 -14.36
N VAL A 199 -13.45 -10.31 -13.14
CA VAL A 199 -12.66 -10.29 -11.89
C VAL A 199 -13.35 -11.10 -10.80
N ARG A 200 -12.60 -11.48 -9.78
CA ARG A 200 -13.15 -12.04 -8.55
C ARG A 200 -13.46 -10.92 -7.58
N VAL A 201 -14.74 -10.65 -7.36
CA VAL A 201 -15.19 -9.63 -6.41
C VAL A 201 -15.04 -10.12 -4.98
N LEU A 202 -14.45 -9.30 -4.12
CA LEU A 202 -14.23 -9.59 -2.71
C LEU A 202 -15.21 -8.84 -1.81
N ALA A 203 -15.63 -7.63 -2.20
CA ALA A 203 -16.62 -6.84 -1.49
C ALA A 203 -17.34 -5.86 -2.42
N SER A 204 -18.60 -5.57 -2.10
CA SER A 204 -19.43 -4.59 -2.80
C SER A 204 -20.07 -3.60 -1.82
N VAL A 205 -20.33 -2.39 -2.26
CA VAL A 205 -21.09 -1.41 -1.48
C VAL A 205 -22.59 -1.56 -1.77
N GLU A 206 -23.40 -1.47 -0.72
CA GLU A 206 -24.85 -1.49 -0.79
C GLU A 206 -25.39 -0.08 -1.04
N GLU A 207 -25.61 0.29 -2.29
CA GLU A 207 -26.00 1.66 -2.70
C GLU A 207 -27.29 2.17 -2.05
N ARG A 208 -28.20 1.27 -1.60
CA ARG A 208 -29.40 1.62 -0.83
C ARG A 208 -29.07 2.19 0.56
N THR A 209 -27.84 1.98 1.04
CA THR A 209 -27.37 2.46 2.35
C THR A 209 -26.67 3.81 2.29
N TYR A 210 -26.55 4.41 1.10
CA TYR A 210 -25.89 5.69 0.94
C TYR A 210 -26.55 6.78 1.80
N THR A 211 -25.71 7.48 2.57
CA THR A 211 -26.14 8.55 3.46
C THR A 211 -25.18 9.75 3.34
N PRO A 212 -25.65 10.92 2.87
CA PRO A 212 -26.99 11.21 2.35
C PRO A 212 -27.35 10.39 1.11
N VAL A 213 -28.66 10.24 0.86
CA VAL A 213 -29.17 9.53 -0.32
C VAL A 213 -28.74 10.25 -1.60
N THR A 214 -28.41 9.49 -2.64
CA THR A 214 -28.03 9.98 -3.97
C THR A 214 -28.67 9.14 -5.06
N ASP A 215 -28.90 9.75 -6.22
CA ASP A 215 -29.36 9.08 -7.43
C ASP A 215 -28.23 8.53 -8.29
N ILE A 216 -26.97 8.89 -7.96
CA ILE A 216 -25.79 8.37 -8.65
C ILE A 216 -25.53 6.94 -8.15
N LYS A 217 -25.86 5.97 -9.01
CA LYS A 217 -25.80 4.54 -8.72
C LYS A 217 -25.40 3.77 -9.97
N MET A 218 -24.85 2.58 -9.79
CA MET A 218 -24.60 1.63 -10.86
C MET A 218 -25.33 0.28 -10.70
N GLY A 219 -25.92 0.03 -9.52
CA GLY A 219 -26.67 -1.19 -9.20
C GLY A 219 -25.77 -2.26 -8.58
N ASP A 220 -25.10 -3.09 -9.38
CA ASP A 220 -24.02 -3.95 -8.91
C ASP A 220 -22.76 -3.13 -8.75
N HIS A 221 -22.28 -2.97 -7.50
CA HIS A 221 -21.21 -2.02 -7.19
C HIS A 221 -20.03 -2.66 -6.43
N PRO A 222 -19.21 -3.47 -7.13
CA PRO A 222 -17.96 -3.97 -6.56
C PRO A 222 -17.02 -2.83 -6.17
N VAL A 223 -16.41 -2.94 -4.99
CA VAL A 223 -15.47 -1.94 -4.45
C VAL A 223 -14.14 -2.53 -4.03
N ILE A 224 -14.02 -3.86 -3.93
CA ILE A 224 -12.77 -4.57 -3.73
C ILE A 224 -12.79 -5.81 -4.59
N TRP A 225 -11.75 -5.99 -5.42
CA TRP A 225 -11.62 -7.15 -6.30
C TRP A 225 -10.18 -7.51 -6.62
N THR A 226 -9.97 -8.72 -7.15
CA THR A 226 -8.71 -9.24 -7.69
C THR A 226 -8.94 -9.80 -9.09
N ASN A 227 -7.97 -9.63 -9.97
CA ASN A 227 -7.97 -10.25 -11.30
C ASN A 227 -7.08 -11.50 -11.26
N GLU A 228 -7.72 -12.67 -11.24
CA GLU A 228 -7.04 -13.97 -11.15
C GLU A 228 -6.54 -14.50 -12.50
N HIS A 229 -6.80 -13.79 -13.61
CA HIS A 229 -6.29 -14.15 -14.94
C HIS A 229 -4.80 -13.80 -15.11
N LEU A 230 -4.20 -13.10 -14.15
CA LEU A 230 -2.81 -12.67 -14.16
C LEU A 230 -2.00 -13.40 -13.10
N LYS A 231 -0.68 -13.54 -13.31
CA LYS A 231 0.18 -14.28 -12.37
C LYS A 231 0.47 -13.52 -11.08
N ALA A 232 0.56 -12.19 -11.15
CA ALA A 232 0.78 -11.38 -9.96
C ALA A 232 -0.45 -11.41 -9.05
N ARG A 233 -0.25 -11.57 -7.75
CA ARG A 233 -1.30 -11.29 -6.78
C ARG A 233 -1.63 -9.82 -6.84
N ASN A 234 -2.87 -9.49 -7.09
CA ASN A 234 -3.29 -8.11 -7.30
C ASN A 234 -4.62 -7.86 -6.59
N ILE A 235 -4.82 -6.67 -6.08
CA ILE A 235 -6.06 -6.27 -5.46
C ILE A 235 -6.31 -4.78 -5.66
N TYR A 236 -7.52 -4.45 -6.06
CA TYR A 236 -8.01 -3.09 -6.06
C TYR A 236 -8.87 -2.84 -4.82
N ILE A 237 -8.65 -1.71 -4.16
CA ILE A 237 -9.39 -1.24 -2.99
C ILE A 237 -9.90 0.16 -3.33
N PHE A 238 -11.22 0.28 -3.50
CA PHE A 238 -11.82 1.53 -3.94
C PHE A 238 -11.54 2.71 -3.00
N MET A 239 -11.64 2.49 -1.69
CA MET A 239 -11.53 3.54 -0.68
C MET A 239 -10.16 4.21 -0.72
N GLY A 240 -10.14 5.52 -1.01
CA GLY A 240 -8.87 6.24 -1.19
C GLY A 240 -9.00 7.76 -1.15
N HIS A 241 -10.19 8.30 -0.90
CA HIS A 241 -10.38 9.75 -0.93
C HIS A 241 -10.11 10.42 0.42
N ARG A 242 -10.54 9.79 1.54
CA ARG A 242 -10.55 10.41 2.85
C ARG A 242 -9.47 9.85 3.79
N PRO A 243 -8.67 10.71 4.44
CA PRO A 243 -7.66 10.27 5.42
C PRO A 243 -8.26 9.53 6.63
N GLU A 244 -9.53 9.81 6.97
CA GLU A 244 -10.25 9.19 8.07
C GLU A 244 -10.49 7.68 7.86
N HIS A 245 -10.33 7.16 6.64
CA HIS A 245 -10.41 5.73 6.40
C HIS A 245 -9.34 4.95 7.18
N PHE A 246 -8.19 5.56 7.46
CA PHE A 246 -7.16 4.96 8.32
C PHE A 246 -7.54 4.88 9.81
N ASP A 247 -8.66 5.45 10.22
CA ASP A 247 -9.25 5.27 11.56
C ASP A 247 -10.30 4.13 11.57
N ASN A 248 -10.68 3.61 10.40
CA ASN A 248 -11.59 2.49 10.24
C ASN A 248 -10.84 1.15 10.35
N LYS A 249 -11.18 0.35 11.37
CA LYS A 249 -10.50 -0.93 11.62
C LYS A 249 -10.64 -1.94 10.48
N SER A 250 -11.82 -2.01 9.84
CA SER A 250 -12.03 -2.92 8.71
C SER A 250 -11.16 -2.51 7.52
N PHE A 251 -11.12 -1.21 7.20
CA PHE A 251 -10.28 -0.71 6.11
C PHE A 251 -8.79 -0.98 6.36
N THR A 252 -8.28 -0.61 7.52
CA THR A 252 -6.85 -0.81 7.84
C THR A 252 -6.45 -2.28 7.90
N GLN A 253 -7.35 -3.15 8.37
CA GLN A 253 -7.13 -4.60 8.35
C GLN A 253 -7.12 -5.16 6.92
N ILE A 254 -8.04 -4.71 6.04
CA ILE A 254 -8.04 -5.09 4.61
C ILE A 254 -6.72 -4.68 3.96
N VAL A 255 -6.26 -3.45 4.18
CA VAL A 255 -5.00 -2.96 3.60
C VAL A 255 -3.80 -3.78 4.11
N ALA A 256 -3.72 -4.03 5.42
CA ALA A 256 -2.65 -4.84 6.01
C ALA A 256 -2.64 -6.27 5.44
N ASN A 257 -3.78 -6.95 5.45
CA ASN A 257 -3.93 -8.29 4.89
C ASN A 257 -3.51 -8.33 3.40
N SER A 258 -3.93 -7.32 2.64
CA SER A 258 -3.60 -7.19 1.22
C SER A 258 -2.11 -7.03 0.98
N ILE A 259 -1.40 -6.24 1.80
CA ILE A 259 0.05 -6.04 1.70
C ILE A 259 0.78 -7.37 1.88
N PHE A 260 0.50 -8.10 2.95
CA PHE A 260 1.18 -9.38 3.21
C PHE A 260 0.82 -10.43 2.16
N TRP A 261 -0.43 -10.55 1.79
CA TRP A 261 -0.86 -11.48 0.75
C TRP A 261 -0.24 -11.16 -0.61
N ALA A 262 -0.32 -9.92 -1.07
CA ALA A 262 0.18 -9.53 -2.39
C ALA A 262 1.71 -9.59 -2.45
N ALA A 263 2.42 -9.27 -1.37
CA ALA A 263 3.87 -9.43 -1.29
C ALA A 263 4.34 -10.89 -1.19
N GLY A 264 3.43 -11.88 -1.19
CA GLY A 264 3.78 -13.29 -1.07
C GLY A 264 4.24 -13.70 0.34
N GLN A 265 3.96 -12.88 1.34
CA GLN A 265 4.32 -13.15 2.73
C GLN A 265 3.18 -13.88 3.46
N GLN A 266 3.52 -14.77 4.38
CA GLN A 266 2.55 -15.25 5.36
C GLN A 266 2.39 -14.20 6.45
N GLU A 267 1.16 -14.01 6.95
CA GLU A 267 0.95 -13.17 8.13
C GLU A 267 1.84 -13.70 9.27
N SER A 268 2.77 -12.89 9.73
CA SER A 268 3.41 -13.16 11.01
C SER A 268 2.36 -12.86 12.08
N HIS A 269 1.63 -13.86 12.54
CA HIS A 269 0.82 -13.73 13.75
C HIS A 269 1.75 -13.32 14.87
N GLY A 270 1.76 -12.04 15.22
CA GLY A 270 2.38 -11.58 16.45
C GLY A 270 1.77 -12.38 17.60
N LYS A 271 2.64 -13.08 18.31
CA LYS A 271 2.33 -13.75 19.58
C LYS A 271 2.04 -12.71 20.65
#